data_223419f43d93c8be4df48890c7875df7
#
_entry.id   223419f43d93c8be4df48890c7875df7
#
_cell.length_a   1.000
_cell.length_b   1.000
_cell.length_c   1.000
_cell.angle_alpha   90.00
_cell.angle_beta   90.00
_cell.angle_gamma   90.00
#
_symmetry.space_group_name_H-M   'P 1'
#
loop_
_entity.id
_entity.type
_entity.pdbx_description
1 polymer ?
#
loop_
_entity_poly.entity_id
_entity_poly.type
_entity_poly.pdbx_seq_one_letter_code
_entity_poly.pdbx_strand_id
1 'polypeptide(L)'
;MKEKWLAAKPLIYQQIADEIQRSAMYEPNNHVTWHTVQDRVNLLVSPLIPLGYLDECRVVCDETNNTKDTIEADEFHVDFAWKLDDSTEFTIVSFVISPKGMAIKQ
;
A
#
# COMPACT_ATOMS: atom_id res chain seq x y z
N MET A 1 -5.79 20.76 3.26
CA MET A 1 -5.31 19.36 3.30
C MET A 1 -6.20 18.44 2.47
N LYS A 2 -7.52 18.44 2.71
CA LYS A 2 -8.44 17.51 2.07
C LYS A 2 -8.44 17.62 0.53
N GLU A 3 -8.56 18.83 -0.01
CA GLU A 3 -8.59 19.04 -1.47
C GLU A 3 -7.25 18.67 -2.11
N LYS A 4 -6.16 19.00 -1.43
CA LYS A 4 -4.82 18.67 -1.91
C LYS A 4 -4.65 17.15 -2.02
N TRP A 5 -5.10 16.42 -1.00
CA TRP A 5 -5.05 14.96 -1.00
C TRP A 5 -5.97 14.36 -2.06
N LEU A 6 -7.22 14.82 -2.15
CA LEU A 6 -8.17 14.28 -3.12
C LEU A 6 -7.70 14.47 -4.56
N ALA A 7 -7.02 15.59 -4.83
CA ALA A 7 -6.46 15.83 -6.17
C ALA A 7 -5.26 14.90 -6.45
N ALA A 8 -4.44 14.61 -5.46
CA ALA A 8 -3.23 13.79 -5.61
C ALA A 8 -3.50 12.30 -5.51
N LYS A 9 -4.58 11.90 -4.83
CA LYS A 9 -4.84 10.52 -4.46
C LYS A 9 -4.76 9.51 -5.63
N PRO A 10 -5.38 9.75 -6.79
CA PRO A 10 -5.30 8.79 -7.88
C PRO A 10 -3.87 8.56 -8.35
N LEU A 11 -3.07 9.62 -8.43
CA LEU A 11 -1.66 9.50 -8.83
C LEU A 11 -0.85 8.77 -7.77
N ILE A 12 -1.10 9.07 -6.50
CA ILE A 12 -0.38 8.40 -5.38
C ILE A 12 -0.72 6.91 -5.37
N TYR A 13 -1.97 6.53 -5.55
CA TYR A 13 -2.37 5.13 -5.62
C TYR A 13 -1.65 4.43 -6.78
N GLN A 14 -1.55 5.08 -7.94
CA GLN A 14 -0.85 4.50 -9.09
C GLN A 14 0.64 4.34 -8.80
N GLN A 15 1.26 5.32 -8.15
CA GLN A 15 2.67 5.23 -7.77
C GLN A 15 2.93 4.10 -6.77
N ILE A 16 2.01 3.91 -5.82
CA ILE A 16 2.11 2.79 -4.88
C ILE A 16 2.00 1.47 -5.63
N ALA A 17 1.01 1.33 -6.50
CA ALA A 17 0.84 0.12 -7.31
C ALA A 17 2.08 -0.20 -8.14
N ASP A 18 2.66 0.82 -8.78
CA ASP A 18 3.87 0.66 -9.60
C ASP A 18 5.06 0.22 -8.74
N GLU A 19 5.21 0.80 -7.54
CA GLU A 19 6.30 0.42 -6.65
C GLU A 19 6.14 -1.02 -6.14
N ILE A 20 4.92 -1.42 -5.82
CA ILE A 20 4.65 -2.79 -5.38
C ILE A 20 5.01 -3.78 -6.50
N GLN A 21 4.55 -3.51 -7.72
CA GLN A 21 4.85 -4.39 -8.86
C GLN A 21 6.35 -4.49 -9.11
N ARG A 22 7.04 -3.34 -9.08
CA ARG A 22 8.48 -3.29 -9.31
C ARG A 22 9.26 -4.05 -8.25
N SER A 23 8.86 -3.91 -6.98
CA SER A 23 9.56 -4.49 -5.84
C SER A 23 9.26 -5.97 -5.66
N ALA A 24 8.07 -6.42 -6.05
CA ALA A 24 7.63 -7.81 -5.86
C ALA A 24 7.82 -8.69 -7.10
N MET A 25 8.10 -8.09 -8.26
CA MET A 25 8.22 -8.82 -9.53
C MET A 25 9.34 -9.86 -9.45
N TYR A 26 9.01 -11.12 -9.80
CA TYR A 26 9.94 -12.26 -9.80
C TYR A 26 10.51 -12.60 -8.42
N GLU A 27 9.95 -12.02 -7.37
CA GLU A 27 10.37 -12.33 -6.00
C GLU A 27 9.41 -13.35 -5.37
N PRO A 28 9.92 -14.22 -4.47
CA PRO A 28 9.04 -15.17 -3.81
C PRO A 28 8.07 -14.46 -2.86
N ASN A 29 6.90 -15.05 -2.69
CA ASN A 29 5.87 -14.52 -1.78
C ASN A 29 6.17 -15.02 -0.37
N ASN A 30 7.08 -14.34 0.32
CA ASN A 30 7.49 -14.68 1.67
C ASN A 30 7.83 -13.42 2.47
N HIS A 31 8.15 -13.60 3.76
CA HIS A 31 8.36 -12.48 4.69
C HIS A 31 9.50 -11.55 4.28
N VAL A 32 10.53 -12.02 3.61
CA VAL A 32 11.64 -11.17 3.16
C VAL A 32 11.12 -10.17 2.11
N THR A 33 10.38 -10.66 1.13
CA THR A 33 9.79 -9.82 0.08
C THR A 33 8.75 -8.86 0.68
N TRP A 34 7.92 -9.34 1.62
CA TRP A 34 6.93 -8.48 2.28
C TRP A 34 7.60 -7.28 2.95
N HIS A 35 8.65 -7.52 3.74
CA HIS A 35 9.35 -6.45 4.44
C HIS A 35 10.02 -5.48 3.47
N THR A 36 10.61 -5.98 2.39
CA THR A 36 11.23 -5.14 1.38
C THR A 36 10.19 -4.22 0.73
N VAL A 37 9.04 -4.77 0.33
CA VAL A 37 7.97 -3.99 -0.29
C VAL A 37 7.40 -2.98 0.69
N GLN A 38 7.17 -3.39 1.94
CA GLN A 38 6.67 -2.48 2.98
C GLN A 38 7.61 -1.28 3.16
N ASP A 39 8.91 -1.53 3.26
CA ASP A 39 9.90 -0.47 3.43
C ASP A 39 9.92 0.49 2.24
N ARG A 40 9.87 -0.04 1.03
CA ARG A 40 9.91 0.77 -0.19
C ARG A 40 8.65 1.62 -0.34
N VAL A 41 7.48 1.06 -0.06
CA VAL A 41 6.24 1.83 -0.11
C VAL A 41 6.22 2.88 1.00
N ASN A 42 6.74 2.56 2.20
CA ASN A 42 6.88 3.54 3.27
C ASN A 42 7.75 4.73 2.86
N LEU A 43 8.85 4.49 2.16
CA LEU A 43 9.69 5.57 1.65
C LEU A 43 8.94 6.47 0.66
N LEU A 44 8.02 5.89 -0.09
CA LEU A 44 7.21 6.63 -1.06
C LEU A 44 6.16 7.49 -0.38
N VAL A 45 5.49 6.97 0.66
CA VAL A 45 4.32 7.64 1.25
C VAL A 45 4.64 8.48 2.48
N SER A 46 5.74 8.21 3.20
CA SER A 46 6.06 8.97 4.42
C SER A 46 6.21 10.47 4.18
N PRO A 47 6.72 10.95 3.03
CA PRO A 47 6.77 12.41 2.78
C PRO A 47 5.41 13.08 2.65
N LEU A 48 4.34 12.32 2.46
CA LEU A 48 2.98 12.89 2.32
C LEU A 48 2.54 13.64 3.59
N ILE A 49 3.05 13.25 4.74
CA ILE A 49 2.71 13.89 6.02
C ILE A 49 3.36 15.27 6.14
N PRO A 50 4.70 15.41 6.09
CA PRO A 50 5.31 16.73 6.21
C PRO A 50 4.98 17.66 5.04
N LEU A 51 4.64 17.10 3.86
CA LEU A 51 4.22 17.90 2.72
C LEU A 51 2.76 18.38 2.81
N GLY A 52 2.03 17.95 3.83
CA GLY A 52 0.69 18.44 4.10
C GLY A 52 -0.43 17.75 3.34
N TYR A 53 -0.20 16.55 2.78
CA TYR A 53 -1.25 15.80 2.10
C TYR A 53 -2.11 15.01 3.08
N LEU A 54 -1.49 14.42 4.09
CA LEU A 54 -2.14 13.53 5.05
C LEU A 54 -1.68 13.86 6.47
N ASP A 55 -2.54 13.55 7.44
CA ASP A 55 -2.20 13.63 8.86
C ASP A 55 -1.41 12.40 9.30
N GLU A 56 -1.89 11.23 8.94
CA GLU A 56 -1.23 9.96 9.23
C GLU A 56 -1.38 9.00 8.05
N CYS A 57 -0.41 8.10 7.92
CA CYS A 57 -0.52 6.98 7.00
C CYS A 57 0.31 5.80 7.50
N ARG A 58 -0.07 4.61 7.05
CA ARG A 58 0.57 3.37 7.45
C ARG A 58 0.54 2.39 6.28
N VAL A 59 1.64 1.69 6.08
CA VAL A 59 1.73 0.61 5.09
C VAL A 59 1.88 -0.70 5.85
N VAL A 60 1.08 -1.70 5.48
CA VAL A 60 1.16 -3.03 6.06
C VAL A 60 1.37 -4.03 4.93
N CYS A 61 2.49 -4.74 4.99
CA CYS A 61 2.81 -5.86 4.11
C CYS A 61 3.63 -6.84 4.95
N ASP A 62 2.93 -7.74 5.63
CA ASP A 62 3.55 -8.68 6.56
C ASP A 62 2.65 -9.92 6.70
N GLU A 63 2.89 -10.73 7.72
CA GLU A 63 2.16 -11.96 7.97
C GLU A 63 0.70 -11.72 8.36
N THR A 64 0.31 -10.50 8.73
CA THR A 64 -1.08 -10.21 9.10
C THR A 64 -2.00 -10.13 7.88
N ASN A 65 -1.47 -9.70 6.72
CA ASN A 65 -2.26 -9.62 5.49
C ASN A 65 -1.73 -10.52 4.37
N ASN A 66 -0.60 -11.21 4.59
CA ASN A 66 -0.10 -12.25 3.70
C ASN A 66 -0.05 -13.55 4.50
N THR A 67 -1.09 -14.35 4.36
CA THR A 67 -1.31 -15.54 5.16
C THR A 67 -1.09 -16.80 4.30
N LYS A 68 -1.15 -17.96 4.94
CA LYS A 68 -1.10 -19.22 4.22
C LYS A 68 -2.15 -19.27 3.10
N ASP A 69 -3.37 -18.80 3.39
CA ASP A 69 -4.46 -18.81 2.40
C ASP A 69 -4.18 -17.88 1.23
N THR A 70 -3.66 -16.67 1.47
CA THR A 70 -3.34 -15.75 0.38
C THR A 70 -2.18 -16.28 -0.46
N ILE A 71 -1.19 -16.89 0.17
CA ILE A 71 -0.05 -17.48 -0.54
C ILE A 71 -0.53 -18.64 -1.42
N GLU A 72 -1.40 -19.50 -0.89
CA GLU A 72 -1.95 -20.62 -1.66
C GLU A 72 -2.82 -20.15 -2.83
N ALA A 73 -3.47 -19.00 -2.69
CA ALA A 73 -4.24 -18.37 -3.75
C ALA A 73 -3.35 -17.61 -4.74
N ASP A 74 -2.05 -17.61 -4.55
CA ASP A 74 -1.06 -16.87 -5.37
C ASP A 74 -1.36 -15.37 -5.35
N GLU A 75 -1.63 -14.83 -4.17
CA GLU A 75 -1.93 -13.42 -3.95
C GLU A 75 -0.89 -12.77 -3.06
N PHE A 76 -0.54 -11.52 -3.39
CA PHE A 76 0.40 -10.69 -2.64
C PHE A 76 -0.34 -9.43 -2.22
N HIS A 77 -0.45 -9.19 -0.92
CA HIS A 77 -1.30 -8.14 -0.35
C HIS A 77 -0.47 -7.04 0.29
N VAL A 78 -0.79 -5.79 -0.05
CA VAL A 78 -0.24 -4.59 0.59
C VAL A 78 -1.40 -3.68 0.94
N ASP A 79 -1.51 -3.27 2.20
CA ASP A 79 -2.55 -2.36 2.66
C ASP A 79 -1.95 -0.98 2.94
N PHE A 80 -2.60 0.05 2.42
CA PHE A 80 -2.26 1.44 2.69
C PHE A 80 -3.41 2.08 3.43
N ALA A 81 -3.17 2.49 4.67
CA ALA A 81 -4.14 3.17 5.50
C ALA A 81 -3.75 4.64 5.62
N TRP A 82 -4.72 5.54 5.46
CA TRP A 82 -4.46 6.98 5.57
C TRP A 82 -5.58 7.69 6.31
N LYS A 83 -5.26 8.85 6.85
CA LYS A 83 -6.19 9.64 7.64
C LYS A 83 -5.94 11.11 7.40
N LEU A 84 -7.03 11.87 7.29
CA LEU A 84 -7.00 13.34 7.24
C LEU A 84 -7.08 13.89 8.65
N ASP A 85 -6.68 15.15 8.81
CA ASP A 85 -6.46 15.80 10.11
C ASP A 85 -7.69 15.87 11.03
N ASP A 86 -8.89 15.93 10.46
CA ASP A 86 -10.13 16.00 11.23
C ASP A 86 -10.87 14.67 11.33
N SER A 87 -10.26 13.60 10.84
CA SER A 87 -10.86 12.27 10.87
C SER A 87 -10.37 11.48 12.06
N THR A 88 -11.26 10.65 12.63
CA THR A 88 -10.90 9.71 13.69
C THR A 88 -10.65 8.31 13.16
N GLU A 89 -10.90 8.07 11.88
CA GLU A 89 -10.79 6.75 11.28
C GLU A 89 -9.84 6.76 10.09
N PHE A 90 -9.13 5.64 9.92
CA PHE A 90 -8.32 5.40 8.73
C PHE A 90 -9.19 4.91 7.59
N THR A 91 -8.88 5.37 6.39
CA THR A 91 -9.35 4.76 5.15
C THR A 91 -8.29 3.76 4.72
N ILE A 92 -8.70 2.53 4.46
CA ILE A 92 -7.78 1.45 4.08
C ILE A 92 -8.02 1.12 2.62
N VAL A 93 -6.93 1.09 1.84
CA VAL A 93 -6.95 0.62 0.47
C VAL A 93 -6.01 -0.56 0.35
N SER A 94 -6.50 -1.65 -0.24
CA SER A 94 -5.73 -2.87 -0.41
C SER A 94 -5.25 -3.00 -1.85
N PHE A 95 -3.95 -3.25 -2.01
CA PHE A 95 -3.34 -3.53 -3.29
C PHE A 95 -3.04 -5.01 -3.33
N VAL A 96 -3.61 -5.72 -4.30
CA VAL A 96 -3.48 -7.17 -4.40
C VAL A 96 -2.93 -7.53 -5.77
N ILE A 97 -1.76 -8.19 -5.78
CA ILE A 97 -1.24 -8.81 -7.00
C ILE A 97 -1.70 -10.25 -7.02
N SER A 98 -2.28 -10.67 -8.12
CA SER A 98 -2.73 -12.05 -8.32
C SER A 98 -2.36 -12.48 -9.74
N PRO A 99 -2.64 -13.74 -10.13
CA PRO A 99 -2.43 -14.15 -11.53
C PRO A 99 -3.20 -13.30 -12.54
N LYS A 100 -4.23 -12.56 -12.08
CA LYS A 100 -5.01 -11.66 -12.95
C LYS A 100 -4.44 -10.25 -13.03
N GLY A 101 -3.36 -9.96 -12.29
CA GLY A 101 -2.75 -8.65 -12.26
C GLY A 101 -2.97 -7.92 -10.95
N MET A 102 -2.82 -6.58 -10.99
CA MET A 102 -2.99 -5.71 -9.82
C MET A 102 -4.45 -5.28 -9.69
N ALA A 103 -5.00 -5.46 -8.49
CA ALA A 103 -6.30 -4.91 -8.12
C ALA A 103 -6.13 -3.94 -6.96
N ILE A 104 -6.83 -2.81 -7.02
CA ILE A 104 -6.87 -1.80 -5.95
C ILE A 104 -8.27 -1.83 -5.38
N LYS A 105 -8.39 -2.22 -4.11
CA LYS A 105 -9.68 -2.42 -3.43
C LYS A 105 -9.81 -1.43 -2.29
N GLN A 106 -10.87 -0.67 -2.31
CA GLN A 106 -11.15 0.32 -1.28
C GLN A 106 -12.27 -0.11 -0.36
#